data_71ecdafe2b0ba0767d570b69a480b5e0
#
_entry.id   71ecdafe2b0ba0767d570b69a480b5e0
#
_cell.length_a   1.000
_cell.length_b   1.000
_cell.length_c   1.000
_cell.angle_alpha   90.00
_cell.angle_beta   90.00
_cell.angle_gamma   90.00
#
_symmetry.space_group_name_H-M   'P 1'
#
loop_
_entity.id
_entity.type
_entity.pdbx_description
1 polymer ?
#
loop_
_entity_poly.entity_id
_entity_poly.type
_entity_poly.pdbx_seq_one_letter_code
_entity_poly.pdbx_strand_id
1 'polypeptide(L)'
;AKEAKGDWLLYLDSDERIPVKLAREIQNTVADPKHQAYTISRYEVFLGKHLDHWGDPRVLRLIKKTALKRWEGKLHEQPKITGTVGDLRHQMVHLSHKNIDEKVPNTLKWSKMEAKMLLDAKHPPMAGWRFIRIMLTEFWYRAVRQGLWKDGTEGWIEIIYQMFSKFLTYERLWEAQRKPSLSET
;
A
#
# COMPACT_ATOMS: atom_id res chain seq x y z
N ALA A 1 9.46 -16.24 8.62
CA ALA A 1 8.58 -17.38 8.96
C ALA A 1 9.36 -18.62 9.47
N LYS A 2 10.51 -18.97 8.87
CA LYS A 2 11.27 -20.17 9.28
C LYS A 2 11.78 -20.10 10.72
N GLU A 3 12.17 -18.94 11.19
CA GLU A 3 12.74 -18.72 12.53
C GLU A 3 11.69 -18.49 13.63
N ALA A 4 10.43 -18.26 13.25
CA ALA A 4 9.37 -18.08 14.23
C ALA A 4 9.06 -19.39 14.96
N LYS A 5 9.03 -19.34 16.30
CA LYS A 5 8.78 -20.51 17.17
C LYS A 5 7.29 -20.77 17.42
N GLY A 6 6.44 -19.73 17.27
CA GLY A 6 5.00 -19.82 17.51
C GLY A 6 4.23 -20.43 16.34
N ASP A 7 3.00 -20.85 16.60
CA ASP A 7 2.07 -21.40 15.60
C ASP A 7 1.42 -20.33 14.73
N TRP A 8 1.41 -19.07 15.18
CA TRP A 8 0.88 -17.92 14.48
C TRP A 8 1.97 -16.91 14.17
N LEU A 9 1.89 -16.32 12.97
CA LEU A 9 2.76 -15.28 12.47
C LEU A 9 1.97 -13.97 12.41
N LEU A 10 2.45 -12.96 13.14
CA LEU A 10 1.96 -11.59 13.02
C LEU A 10 3.02 -10.77 12.28
N TYR A 11 2.67 -10.31 11.07
CA TYR A 11 3.55 -9.47 10.27
C TYR A 11 3.25 -8.00 10.55
N LEU A 12 4.29 -7.24 10.86
CA LEU A 12 4.19 -5.80 11.11
C LEU A 12 5.30 -5.07 10.37
N ASP A 13 4.94 -3.98 9.72
CA ASP A 13 5.89 -3.05 9.16
C ASP A 13 6.44 -2.12 10.27
N SER A 14 7.60 -1.52 10.05
CA SER A 14 8.27 -0.68 11.06
C SER A 14 7.46 0.56 11.50
N ASP A 15 6.53 1.00 10.65
CA ASP A 15 5.61 2.12 10.81
C ASP A 15 4.22 1.71 11.30
N GLU A 16 3.99 0.42 11.59
CA GLU A 16 2.73 -0.10 12.14
C GLU A 16 2.81 -0.28 13.67
N ARG A 17 1.69 -0.05 14.34
CA ARG A 17 1.55 -0.22 15.81
C ARG A 17 0.29 -0.98 16.14
N ILE A 18 0.38 -1.83 17.16
CA ILE A 18 -0.75 -2.65 17.67
C ILE A 18 -1.32 -2.00 18.93
N PRO A 19 -2.51 -1.37 18.86
CA PRO A 19 -3.19 -0.88 20.05
C PRO A 19 -3.60 -2.03 21.00
N VAL A 20 -3.76 -1.71 22.29
CA VAL A 20 -4.12 -2.71 23.32
C VAL A 20 -5.39 -3.50 22.98
N LYS A 21 -6.40 -2.84 22.39
CA LYS A 21 -7.66 -3.49 21.98
C LYS A 21 -7.42 -4.55 20.89
N LEU A 22 -6.59 -4.22 19.89
CA LEU A 22 -6.22 -5.15 18.82
C LEU A 22 -5.35 -6.30 19.36
N ALA A 23 -4.42 -6.01 20.27
CA ALA A 23 -3.58 -7.05 20.88
C ALA A 23 -4.42 -8.10 21.63
N ARG A 24 -5.42 -7.65 22.39
CA ARG A 24 -6.37 -8.55 23.09
C ARG A 24 -7.21 -9.36 22.10
N GLU A 25 -7.69 -8.73 21.04
CA GLU A 25 -8.46 -9.44 20.00
C GLU A 25 -7.61 -10.50 19.31
N ILE A 26 -6.35 -10.20 18.97
CA ILE A 26 -5.41 -11.17 18.39
C ILE A 26 -5.21 -12.36 19.35
N GLN A 27 -4.94 -12.11 20.64
CA GLN A 27 -4.77 -13.16 21.64
C GLN A 27 -6.00 -14.08 21.75
N ASN A 28 -7.19 -13.52 21.78
CA ASN A 28 -8.44 -14.29 21.81
C ASN A 28 -8.66 -15.09 20.53
N THR A 29 -8.34 -14.48 19.38
CA THR A 29 -8.50 -15.12 18.07
C THR A 29 -7.55 -16.29 17.88
N VAL A 30 -6.30 -16.21 18.34
CA VAL A 30 -5.35 -17.33 18.24
C VAL A 30 -5.64 -18.44 19.23
N ALA A 31 -6.33 -18.15 20.34
CA ALA A 31 -6.78 -19.15 21.32
C ALA A 31 -7.94 -20.01 20.81
N ASP A 32 -8.89 -19.41 20.05
CA ASP A 32 -10.03 -20.09 19.41
C ASP A 32 -10.19 -19.63 17.94
N PRO A 33 -9.34 -20.11 17.03
CA PRO A 33 -9.29 -19.62 15.66
C PRO A 33 -10.38 -20.25 14.78
N LYS A 34 -11.16 -19.39 14.10
CA LYS A 34 -12.18 -19.80 13.13
C LYS A 34 -11.64 -19.85 11.70
N HIS A 35 -10.52 -19.17 11.43
CA HIS A 35 -9.88 -19.08 10.12
C HIS A 35 -8.38 -19.34 10.22
N GLN A 36 -7.73 -19.60 9.10
CA GLN A 36 -6.29 -19.84 9.02
C GLN A 36 -5.48 -18.55 8.88
N ALA A 37 -6.13 -17.46 8.54
CA ALA A 37 -5.51 -16.14 8.50
C ALA A 37 -6.55 -15.05 8.75
N TYR A 38 -6.05 -13.85 9.11
CA TYR A 38 -6.91 -12.69 9.37
C TYR A 38 -6.33 -11.43 8.78
N THR A 39 -7.20 -10.62 8.20
CA THR A 39 -6.88 -9.26 7.80
C THR A 39 -7.08 -8.30 8.96
N ILE A 40 -6.27 -7.25 8.96
CA ILE A 40 -6.34 -6.14 9.92
C ILE A 40 -6.53 -4.86 9.12
N SER A 41 -7.52 -4.06 9.52
CA SER A 41 -7.76 -2.73 8.98
C SER A 41 -6.72 -1.73 9.51
N ARG A 42 -6.36 -0.74 8.71
CA ARG A 42 -5.40 0.31 9.09
C ARG A 42 -6.10 1.60 9.48
N TYR A 43 -5.63 2.17 10.57
CA TYR A 43 -5.91 3.54 10.99
C TYR A 43 -4.78 4.42 10.49
N GLU A 44 -5.00 5.08 9.35
CA GLU A 44 -3.96 5.85 8.65
C GLU A 44 -3.70 7.19 9.35
N VAL A 45 -2.46 7.39 9.79
CA VAL A 45 -2.00 8.66 10.36
C VAL A 45 -1.02 9.31 9.40
N PHE A 46 -1.39 10.45 8.86
CA PHE A 46 -0.61 11.22 7.90
C PHE A 46 -0.32 12.61 8.47
N LEU A 47 0.94 13.01 8.49
CA LEU A 47 1.39 14.29 9.09
C LEU A 47 0.84 14.53 10.51
N GLY A 48 0.75 13.46 11.31
CA GLY A 48 0.25 13.52 12.68
C GLY A 48 -1.27 13.53 12.83
N LYS A 49 -2.04 13.49 11.74
CA LYS A 49 -3.50 13.48 11.75
C LYS A 49 -4.06 12.20 11.14
N HIS A 50 -5.15 11.69 11.73
CA HIS A 50 -5.94 10.64 11.11
C HIS A 50 -6.70 11.16 9.89
N LEU A 51 -6.66 10.42 8.80
CA LEU A 51 -7.45 10.67 7.61
C LEU A 51 -8.62 9.70 7.54
N ASP A 52 -9.83 10.19 7.85
CA ASP A 52 -11.05 9.38 7.92
C ASP A 52 -11.46 8.82 6.54
N HIS A 53 -11.10 9.53 5.48
CA HIS A 53 -11.50 9.22 4.11
C HIS A 53 -10.39 8.56 3.27
N TRP A 54 -9.29 8.12 3.90
CA TRP A 54 -8.24 7.36 3.20
C TRP A 54 -8.76 6.02 2.65
N GLY A 55 -9.83 5.52 3.19
CA GLY A 55 -10.39 4.20 2.94
C GLY A 55 -10.12 3.23 4.08
N ASP A 56 -10.49 1.99 3.88
CA ASP A 56 -10.21 0.89 4.82
C ASP A 56 -9.24 -0.13 4.18
N PRO A 57 -7.94 0.18 4.16
CA PRO A 57 -6.94 -0.70 3.56
C PRO A 57 -6.70 -1.91 4.47
N ARG A 58 -7.48 -2.96 4.27
CA ARG A 58 -7.28 -4.23 4.97
C ARG A 58 -6.09 -4.98 4.41
N VAL A 59 -5.21 -5.43 5.29
CA VAL A 59 -4.03 -6.19 4.93
C VAL A 59 -3.98 -7.50 5.71
N LEU A 60 -3.53 -8.56 5.05
CA LEU A 60 -3.37 -9.87 5.66
C LEU A 60 -2.12 -9.85 6.55
N ARG A 61 -2.32 -9.90 7.88
CA ARG A 61 -1.23 -9.72 8.86
C ARG A 61 -1.10 -10.86 9.85
N LEU A 62 -2.17 -11.53 10.22
CA LEU A 62 -2.15 -12.65 11.16
C LEU A 62 -2.37 -13.95 10.39
N ILE A 63 -1.40 -14.87 10.42
CA ILE A 63 -1.40 -16.07 9.57
C ILE A 63 -0.96 -17.28 10.41
N LYS A 64 -1.72 -18.37 10.40
CA LYS A 64 -1.29 -19.64 10.97
C LYS A 64 -0.08 -20.16 10.19
N LYS A 65 1.02 -20.47 10.87
CA LYS A 65 2.30 -20.82 10.24
C LYS A 65 2.16 -21.95 9.23
N THR A 66 1.35 -22.96 9.53
CA THR A 66 1.08 -24.11 8.66
C THR A 66 0.26 -23.76 7.42
N ALA A 67 -0.46 -22.63 7.42
CA ALA A 67 -1.26 -22.16 6.29
C ALA A 67 -0.47 -21.33 5.28
N LEU A 68 0.66 -20.76 5.67
CA LEU A 68 1.50 -19.93 4.79
C LEU A 68 2.25 -20.82 3.80
N LYS A 69 1.98 -20.64 2.51
CA LYS A 69 2.68 -21.33 1.42
C LYS A 69 3.95 -20.60 0.98
N ARG A 70 3.77 -19.35 0.54
CA ARG A 70 4.85 -18.49 0.02
C ARG A 70 4.42 -17.04 -0.05
N TRP A 71 5.35 -16.16 -0.30
CA TRP A 71 5.11 -14.76 -0.63
C TRP A 71 5.16 -14.58 -2.15
N GLU A 72 4.26 -13.79 -2.71
CA GLU A 72 4.19 -13.45 -4.13
C GLU A 72 4.10 -11.94 -4.32
N GLY A 73 4.73 -11.44 -5.39
CA GLY A 73 4.76 -10.03 -5.75
C GLY A 73 6.17 -9.45 -5.73
N LYS A 74 6.46 -8.55 -6.70
CA LYS A 74 7.77 -7.87 -6.78
C LYS A 74 7.81 -6.56 -5.97
N LEU A 75 6.67 -5.92 -5.80
CA LEU A 75 6.56 -4.61 -5.18
C LEU A 75 5.67 -4.62 -3.94
N HIS A 76 4.55 -5.34 -4.00
CA HIS A 76 3.60 -5.53 -2.92
C HIS A 76 3.49 -7.02 -2.65
N GLU A 77 4.44 -7.55 -1.88
CA GLU A 77 4.45 -8.95 -1.51
C GLU A 77 3.18 -9.29 -0.74
N GLN A 78 2.46 -10.30 -1.23
CA GLN A 78 1.27 -10.81 -0.56
C GLN A 78 1.45 -12.27 -0.22
N PRO A 79 1.05 -12.70 0.98
CA PRO A 79 1.15 -14.10 1.37
C PRO A 79 0.10 -14.94 0.64
N LYS A 80 0.53 -16.03 0.04
CA LYS A 80 -0.35 -17.10 -0.42
C LYS A 80 -0.57 -18.09 0.70
N ILE A 81 -1.81 -18.29 1.05
CA ILE A 81 -2.21 -19.17 2.14
C ILE A 81 -3.12 -20.29 1.67
N THR A 82 -3.24 -21.33 2.48
CA THR A 82 -4.31 -22.34 2.42
C THR A 82 -5.36 -22.06 3.48
N GLY A 83 -6.61 -22.37 3.17
CA GLY A 83 -7.74 -22.20 4.08
C GLY A 83 -8.45 -20.86 3.93
N THR A 84 -9.22 -20.51 4.94
CA THR A 84 -10.10 -19.32 4.93
C THR A 84 -9.46 -18.13 5.61
N VAL A 85 -9.86 -16.93 5.18
CA VAL A 85 -9.45 -15.64 5.76
C VAL A 85 -10.63 -15.02 6.47
N GLY A 86 -10.42 -14.58 7.70
CA GLY A 86 -11.35 -13.77 8.48
C GLY A 86 -10.85 -12.32 8.62
N ASP A 87 -11.66 -11.52 9.27
CA ASP A 87 -11.36 -10.11 9.53
C ASP A 87 -11.31 -9.84 11.04
N LEU A 88 -10.27 -9.14 11.51
CA LEU A 88 -10.28 -8.57 12.85
C LEU A 88 -11.05 -7.25 12.86
N ARG A 89 -11.69 -6.96 13.99
CA ARG A 89 -12.55 -5.76 14.13
C ARG A 89 -11.77 -4.50 14.47
N HIS A 90 -10.72 -4.65 15.30
CA HIS A 90 -9.90 -3.52 15.71
C HIS A 90 -8.82 -3.24 14.68
N GLN A 91 -8.47 -1.96 14.58
CA GLN A 91 -7.51 -1.45 13.61
C GLN A 91 -6.10 -1.41 14.20
N MET A 92 -5.09 -1.58 13.36
CA MET A 92 -3.72 -1.20 13.67
C MET A 92 -3.46 0.23 13.24
N VAL A 93 -2.59 0.94 13.94
CA VAL A 93 -2.18 2.29 13.56
C VAL A 93 -1.05 2.19 12.56
N HIS A 94 -1.19 2.87 11.43
CA HIS A 94 -0.16 3.00 10.41
C HIS A 94 0.30 4.46 10.33
N LEU A 95 1.55 4.70 10.68
CA LEU A 95 2.19 6.03 10.66
C LEU A 95 2.82 6.25 9.29
N SER A 96 1.99 6.56 8.28
CA SER A 96 2.42 6.49 6.89
C SER A 96 3.57 7.44 6.54
N HIS A 97 3.53 8.69 6.98
CA HIS A 97 4.64 9.66 6.85
C HIS A 97 4.52 10.76 7.89
N LYS A 98 5.62 11.08 8.56
CA LYS A 98 5.68 12.16 9.54
C LYS A 98 5.81 13.53 8.90
N ASN A 99 6.51 13.60 7.77
CA ASN A 99 6.79 14.83 7.02
C ASN A 99 7.05 14.54 5.54
N ILE A 100 7.21 15.60 4.77
CA ILE A 100 7.45 15.53 3.34
C ILE A 100 8.85 14.95 3.01
N ASP A 101 9.83 15.19 3.89
CA ASP A 101 11.22 14.76 3.66
C ASP A 101 11.35 13.23 3.73
N GLU A 102 10.50 12.56 4.50
CA GLU A 102 10.39 11.10 4.49
C GLU A 102 9.61 10.59 3.27
N LYS A 103 8.59 11.34 2.84
CA LYS A 103 7.68 10.91 1.77
C LYS A 103 8.32 10.98 0.40
N VAL A 104 9.04 12.07 0.08
CA VAL A 104 9.59 12.32 -1.26
C VAL A 104 10.62 11.26 -1.69
N PRO A 105 11.64 10.90 -0.89
CA PRO A 105 12.59 9.86 -1.27
C PRO A 105 11.92 8.50 -1.55
N ASN A 106 10.94 8.13 -0.75
CA ASN A 106 10.17 6.91 -0.95
C ASN A 106 9.41 6.95 -2.27
N THR A 107 8.74 8.07 -2.59
CA THR A 107 8.04 8.25 -3.86
C THR A 107 8.99 8.16 -5.06
N LEU A 108 10.18 8.74 -4.97
CA LEU A 108 11.19 8.64 -6.03
C LEU A 108 11.64 7.19 -6.25
N LYS A 109 11.80 6.43 -5.19
CA LYS A 109 12.14 5.00 -5.26
C LYS A 109 11.00 4.17 -5.88
N TRP A 110 9.78 4.34 -5.36
CA TRP A 110 8.62 3.55 -5.80
C TRP A 110 8.19 3.88 -7.21
N SER A 111 8.18 5.15 -7.62
CA SER A 111 7.83 5.56 -8.98
C SER A 111 8.78 4.95 -10.04
N LYS A 112 10.08 4.78 -9.69
CA LYS A 112 11.03 4.09 -10.58
C LYS A 112 10.68 2.62 -10.77
N MET A 113 10.29 1.95 -9.70
CA MET A 113 9.92 0.52 -9.74
C MET A 113 8.59 0.32 -10.49
N GLU A 114 7.58 1.15 -10.19
CA GLU A 114 6.29 1.12 -10.88
C GLU A 114 6.43 1.37 -12.37
N ALA A 115 7.21 2.39 -12.76
CA ALA A 115 7.49 2.69 -14.18
C ALA A 115 8.11 1.49 -14.91
N LYS A 116 9.07 0.82 -14.26
CA LYS A 116 9.66 -0.40 -14.83
C LYS A 116 8.63 -1.52 -14.99
N MET A 117 7.76 -1.74 -13.99
CA MET A 117 6.69 -2.75 -14.08
C MET A 117 5.71 -2.45 -15.22
N LEU A 118 5.35 -1.17 -15.41
CA LEU A 118 4.50 -0.74 -16.51
C LEU A 118 5.18 -0.97 -17.87
N LEU A 119 6.48 -0.70 -17.97
CA LEU A 119 7.27 -0.96 -19.17
C LEU A 119 7.32 -2.46 -19.49
N ASP A 120 7.63 -3.29 -18.49
CA ASP A 120 7.69 -4.75 -18.62
C ASP A 120 6.31 -5.33 -19.00
N ALA A 121 5.23 -4.72 -18.52
CA ALA A 121 3.84 -5.04 -18.88
C ALA A 121 3.41 -4.49 -20.25
N LYS A 122 4.33 -3.91 -21.04
CA LYS A 122 4.07 -3.34 -22.36
C LYS A 122 2.96 -2.29 -22.36
N HIS A 123 2.97 -1.40 -21.34
CA HIS A 123 2.03 -0.28 -21.29
C HIS A 123 2.06 0.51 -22.61
N PRO A 124 0.90 0.89 -23.17
CA PRO A 124 0.84 1.68 -24.40
C PRO A 124 1.69 2.96 -24.34
N PRO A 125 2.23 3.43 -25.48
CA PRO A 125 3.08 4.62 -25.52
C PRO A 125 2.45 5.83 -24.82
N MET A 126 3.24 6.51 -24.01
CA MET A 126 2.81 7.71 -23.30
C MET A 126 2.74 8.90 -24.27
N ALA A 127 1.67 9.67 -24.16
CA ALA A 127 1.41 10.90 -24.93
C ALA A 127 0.84 11.98 -24.00
N GLY A 128 0.91 13.25 -24.38
CA GLY A 128 0.54 14.40 -23.53
C GLY A 128 -0.84 14.27 -22.89
N TRP A 129 -1.87 13.87 -23.65
CA TRP A 129 -3.23 13.70 -23.15
C TRP A 129 -3.34 12.62 -22.05
N ARG A 130 -2.47 11.59 -22.07
CA ARG A 130 -2.45 10.52 -21.05
C ARG A 130 -2.04 11.06 -19.70
N PHE A 131 -1.07 12.00 -19.64
CA PHE A 131 -0.68 12.63 -18.37
C PHE A 131 -1.84 13.39 -17.74
N ILE A 132 -2.54 14.20 -18.55
CA ILE A 132 -3.72 14.94 -18.07
C ILE A 132 -4.78 13.96 -17.56
N ARG A 133 -5.10 12.94 -18.35
CA ARG A 133 -6.09 11.93 -17.96
C ARG A 133 -5.74 11.23 -16.65
N ILE A 134 -4.48 10.82 -16.46
CA ILE A 134 -4.03 10.12 -15.27
C ILE A 134 -4.15 11.02 -14.04
N MET A 135 -3.72 12.27 -14.14
CA MET A 135 -3.81 13.24 -13.05
C MET A 135 -5.27 13.54 -12.68
N LEU A 136 -6.14 13.75 -13.66
CA LEU A 136 -7.57 13.95 -13.42
C LEU A 136 -8.25 12.71 -12.83
N THR A 137 -7.85 11.51 -13.27
CA THR A 137 -8.38 10.26 -12.73
C THR A 137 -7.97 10.09 -11.25
N GLU A 138 -6.71 10.37 -10.91
CA GLU A 138 -6.24 10.31 -9.53
C GLU A 138 -6.93 11.36 -8.65
N PHE A 139 -7.06 12.59 -9.15
CA PHE A 139 -7.82 13.65 -8.48
C PHE A 139 -9.25 13.20 -8.18
N TRP A 140 -9.97 12.75 -9.22
CA TRP A 140 -11.35 12.31 -9.08
C TRP A 140 -11.49 11.18 -8.07
N TYR A 141 -10.60 10.19 -8.13
CA TYR A 141 -10.61 9.07 -7.22
C TYR A 141 -10.39 9.51 -5.76
N ARG A 142 -9.36 10.32 -5.50
CA ARG A 142 -9.03 10.77 -4.15
C ARG A 142 -10.00 11.81 -3.62
N ALA A 143 -10.29 12.83 -4.40
CA ALA A 143 -11.16 13.91 -3.97
C ALA A 143 -12.62 13.45 -3.94
N VAL A 144 -13.14 12.92 -5.04
CA VAL A 144 -14.58 12.68 -5.17
C VAL A 144 -14.97 11.31 -4.61
N ARG A 145 -14.35 10.23 -5.07
CA ARG A 145 -14.75 8.88 -4.66
C ARG A 145 -14.40 8.56 -3.22
N GLN A 146 -13.18 8.88 -2.78
CA GLN A 146 -12.78 8.70 -1.37
C GLN A 146 -13.30 9.82 -0.47
N GLY A 147 -13.44 11.04 -1.00
CA GLY A 147 -13.87 12.19 -0.21
C GLY A 147 -12.76 12.79 0.65
N LEU A 148 -11.49 12.57 0.29
CA LEU A 148 -10.32 12.93 1.10
C LEU A 148 -10.22 14.45 1.38
N TRP A 149 -10.82 15.29 0.53
CA TRP A 149 -10.91 16.73 0.76
C TRP A 149 -11.62 17.10 2.07
N LYS A 150 -12.48 16.21 2.60
CA LYS A 150 -13.19 16.41 3.87
C LYS A 150 -12.27 16.31 5.08
N ASP A 151 -11.09 15.72 4.93
CA ASP A 151 -10.08 15.61 5.97
C ASP A 151 -9.26 16.91 6.14
N GLY A 152 -9.70 17.99 5.47
CA GLY A 152 -9.11 19.32 5.61
C GLY A 152 -7.81 19.48 4.83
N THR A 153 -6.88 20.28 5.36
CA THR A 153 -5.62 20.62 4.69
C THR A 153 -4.77 19.39 4.38
N GLU A 154 -4.70 18.45 5.31
CA GLU A 154 -3.92 17.21 5.17
C GLU A 154 -4.49 16.33 4.04
N GLY A 155 -5.81 16.27 3.93
CA GLY A 155 -6.49 15.59 2.83
C GLY A 155 -6.17 16.22 1.45
N TRP A 156 -6.17 17.55 1.37
CA TRP A 156 -5.78 18.26 0.15
C TRP A 156 -4.31 18.06 -0.20
N ILE A 157 -3.40 18.13 0.79
CA ILE A 157 -1.98 17.84 0.58
C ILE A 157 -1.82 16.44 -0.01
N GLU A 158 -2.53 15.46 0.54
CA GLU A 158 -2.44 14.08 0.05
C GLU A 158 -2.99 13.91 -1.37
N ILE A 159 -4.14 14.52 -1.69
CA ILE A 159 -4.70 14.51 -3.06
C ILE A 159 -3.67 15.01 -4.07
N ILE A 160 -3.12 16.21 -3.82
CA ILE A 160 -2.15 16.85 -4.73
C ILE A 160 -0.87 16.01 -4.82
N TYR A 161 -0.41 15.49 -3.69
CA TYR A 161 0.79 14.68 -3.65
C TYR A 161 0.64 13.36 -4.43
N GLN A 162 -0.50 12.70 -4.35
CA GLN A 162 -0.75 11.47 -5.11
C GLN A 162 -0.84 11.73 -6.62
N MET A 163 -1.40 12.85 -7.03
CA MET A 163 -1.35 13.29 -8.44
C MET A 163 0.11 13.45 -8.89
N PHE A 164 0.94 14.12 -8.10
CA PHE A 164 2.36 14.29 -8.38
C PHE A 164 3.11 12.94 -8.43
N SER A 165 2.86 12.04 -7.49
CA SER A 165 3.44 10.69 -7.48
C SER A 165 3.11 9.91 -8.76
N LYS A 166 1.85 9.99 -9.21
CA LYS A 166 1.44 9.38 -10.48
C LYS A 166 2.10 10.06 -11.68
N PHE A 167 2.19 11.38 -11.69
CA PHE A 167 2.93 12.09 -12.72
C PHE A 167 4.36 11.58 -12.84
N LEU A 168 5.12 11.47 -11.73
CA LEU A 168 6.49 10.96 -11.72
C LEU A 168 6.59 9.53 -12.27
N THR A 169 5.67 8.64 -11.88
CA THR A 169 5.66 7.27 -12.38
C THR A 169 5.52 7.22 -13.90
N TYR A 170 4.58 7.97 -14.45
CA TYR A 170 4.31 7.95 -15.89
C TYR A 170 5.29 8.78 -16.70
N GLU A 171 5.89 9.81 -16.11
CA GLU A 171 7.01 10.56 -16.72
C GLU A 171 8.22 9.61 -16.92
N ARG A 172 8.61 8.87 -15.88
CA ARG A 172 9.67 7.85 -15.97
C ARG A 172 9.36 6.73 -16.96
N LEU A 173 8.10 6.33 -17.06
CA LEU A 173 7.66 5.39 -18.09
C LEU A 173 7.86 5.96 -19.49
N TRP A 174 7.48 7.23 -19.71
CA TRP A 174 7.66 7.91 -20.98
C TRP A 174 9.14 8.02 -21.37
N GLU A 175 10.01 8.39 -20.41
CA GLU A 175 11.47 8.41 -20.65
C GLU A 175 11.99 7.02 -21.04
N ALA A 176 11.57 5.97 -20.31
CA ALA A 176 12.00 4.60 -20.59
C ALA A 176 11.53 4.09 -21.95
N GLN A 177 10.33 4.48 -22.38
CA GLN A 177 9.78 4.12 -23.70
C GLN A 177 10.51 4.81 -24.88
N ARG A 178 11.21 5.92 -24.61
CA ARG A 178 11.96 6.68 -25.63
C ARG A 178 13.43 6.33 -25.74
N LYS A 179 14.01 5.70 -24.72
CA LYS A 179 15.40 5.27 -24.79
C LYS A 179 15.52 4.16 -25.83
N PRO A 180 16.35 4.34 -26.89
CA PRO A 180 16.68 3.22 -27.78
C PRO A 180 17.28 2.09 -26.93
N SER A 181 16.93 0.85 -27.22
CA SER A 181 17.62 -0.28 -26.60
C SER A 181 19.11 -0.15 -26.97
N LEU A 182 19.98 -0.03 -25.96
CA LEU A 182 21.43 0.05 -26.14
C LEU A 182 22.04 -1.25 -26.77
N SER A 183 21.17 -2.12 -27.29
CA SER A 183 21.57 -3.38 -27.98
C SER A 183 21.67 -3.25 -29.51
N GLU A 184 21.51 -2.04 -30.08
CA GLU A 184 21.61 -1.83 -31.54
C GLU A 184 22.76 -0.89 -31.96
N THR A 185 23.81 -0.77 -31.14
CA THR A 185 25.06 -0.12 -31.55
C THR A 185 26.25 -1.05 -31.34
#